data_7e96954925c1b7822f995b2554f0ad0d
#
_entry.id   7e96954925c1b7822f995b2554f0ad0d
#
_cell.length_a   1.000
_cell.length_b   1.000
_cell.length_c   1.000
_cell.angle_alpha   90.00
_cell.angle_beta   90.00
_cell.angle_gamma   90.00
#
_symmetry.space_group_name_H-M   'P 1'
#
loop_
_entity.id
_entity.type
_entity.pdbx_description
1 polymer ?
#
loop_
_entity_poly.entity_id
_entity_poly.type
_entity_poly.pdbx_seq_one_letter_code
_entity_poly.pdbx_strand_id
1 'polypeptide(L)'
;MIEKITSHTFGGLFKNKSIQNFIFLITIQASNIVITLISMPLLIQSIGVDGFGLVNLSLSVIILANIMVGFGYNLSGPREVALHQNDKEMLSHIVSNIVFSKVLMALLATLGIVVAIFGLNMFREYQWILLFSVLLLFSEATLPIWFFQGLEKMKLISIANVFSKLLYLLGIVLFIHTPDQSKWVNFIMGAAGLGINMLLLLYIHYELEIKFYKPKFIQLFASLKENGLLFLSNIATHISVNGGLIVLSFFASAATLGMFSLAERISMVLRVFPSMVILSIYPNATKLLKDDLRKFVVFLRKAYFGSLVVSLFVSLLTFALAPYIIQLLSKTNLAESVTYLRMLAFVPLFACLNVANVVIFLARDQKELMFRSSWILLLYMLPVCFGLSYFYGGIGLSYGLLSTELMVLIICTILNFQKNGDVLKAFWMNINSV
;
A
#
# COMPACT_ATOMS: atom_id res chain seq x y z
N MET A 1 -30.25 31.50 -10.50
CA MET A 1 -30.30 30.35 -11.43
C MET A 1 -29.05 29.48 -11.34
N ILE A 2 -27.88 30.01 -11.00
CA ILE A 2 -26.60 29.28 -10.85
C ILE A 2 -26.56 28.45 -9.56
N GLU A 3 -27.16 28.91 -8.45
CA GLU A 3 -27.20 28.15 -7.17
C GLU A 3 -28.09 26.90 -7.19
N LYS A 4 -29.14 26.84 -8.04
CA LYS A 4 -30.00 25.66 -8.17
C LYS A 4 -29.38 24.56 -9.02
N ILE A 5 -28.41 24.86 -9.90
CA ILE A 5 -27.73 23.89 -10.74
C ILE A 5 -26.66 23.15 -9.93
N THR A 6 -26.01 23.82 -8.96
CA THR A 6 -24.97 23.20 -8.14
C THR A 6 -25.52 22.24 -7.07
N SER A 7 -26.66 22.53 -6.46
CA SER A 7 -27.26 21.68 -5.42
C SER A 7 -27.87 20.36 -5.95
N HIS A 8 -28.42 20.38 -7.16
CA HIS A 8 -28.98 19.16 -7.80
C HIS A 8 -27.91 18.21 -8.33
N THR A 9 -26.74 18.73 -8.76
CA THR A 9 -25.63 17.92 -9.29
C THR A 9 -24.84 17.23 -8.17
N PHE A 10 -24.61 17.91 -7.04
CA PHE A 10 -23.89 17.33 -5.89
C PHE A 10 -24.74 16.22 -5.19
N GLY A 11 -26.03 16.47 -4.96
CA GLY A 11 -26.92 15.47 -4.34
C GLY A 11 -27.13 14.20 -5.20
N GLY A 12 -27.05 14.32 -6.53
CA GLY A 12 -27.15 13.19 -7.47
C GLY A 12 -25.88 12.34 -7.51
N LEU A 13 -24.70 12.94 -7.35
CA LEU A 13 -23.42 12.24 -7.30
C LEU A 13 -23.32 11.33 -6.07
N PHE A 14 -23.81 11.78 -4.92
CA PHE A 14 -23.82 10.96 -3.68
C PHE A 14 -24.83 9.79 -3.69
N LYS A 15 -25.79 9.74 -4.65
CA LYS A 15 -26.70 8.61 -4.81
C LYS A 15 -26.10 7.46 -5.64
N ASN A 16 -24.98 7.68 -6.32
CA ASN A 16 -24.32 6.63 -7.10
C ASN A 16 -23.51 5.70 -6.19
N LYS A 17 -23.87 4.40 -6.16
CA LYS A 17 -23.21 3.38 -5.32
C LYS A 17 -21.69 3.31 -5.55
N SER A 18 -21.25 3.40 -6.79
CA SER A 18 -19.80 3.37 -7.11
C SER A 18 -19.04 4.55 -6.51
N ILE A 19 -19.66 5.75 -6.49
CA ILE A 19 -19.05 6.94 -5.87
C ILE A 19 -19.03 6.77 -4.34
N GLN A 20 -20.10 6.26 -3.74
CA GLN A 20 -20.12 5.96 -2.30
C GLN A 20 -19.03 4.96 -1.91
N ASN A 21 -18.89 3.86 -2.66
CA ASN A 21 -17.86 2.85 -2.41
C ASN A 21 -16.45 3.44 -2.55
N PHE A 22 -16.23 4.31 -3.52
CA PHE A 22 -14.96 5.02 -3.69
C PHE A 22 -14.66 5.95 -2.49
N ILE A 23 -15.64 6.68 -1.99
CA ILE A 23 -15.49 7.51 -0.77
C ILE A 23 -15.14 6.65 0.43
N PHE A 24 -15.78 5.48 0.61
CA PHE A 24 -15.45 4.58 1.71
C PHE A 24 -14.04 3.99 1.58
N LEU A 25 -13.56 3.69 0.38
CA LEU A 25 -12.16 3.29 0.16
C LEU A 25 -11.18 4.41 0.53
N ILE A 26 -11.49 5.65 0.16
CA ILE A 26 -10.69 6.82 0.58
C ILE A 26 -10.71 6.96 2.11
N THR A 27 -11.85 6.74 2.75
CA THR A 27 -11.96 6.81 4.22
C THR A 27 -11.06 5.77 4.90
N ILE A 28 -10.98 4.55 4.37
CA ILE A 28 -10.05 3.52 4.86
C ILE A 28 -8.61 4.02 4.75
N GLN A 29 -8.20 4.56 3.60
CA GLN A 29 -6.85 5.09 3.40
C GLN A 29 -6.55 6.28 4.29
N ALA A 30 -7.47 7.23 4.38
CA ALA A 30 -7.33 8.40 5.23
C ALA A 30 -7.19 8.02 6.71
N SER A 31 -7.99 7.07 7.21
CA SER A 31 -7.90 6.59 8.59
C SER A 31 -6.55 5.92 8.87
N ASN A 32 -6.04 5.12 7.93
CA ASN A 32 -4.71 4.51 8.07
C ASN A 32 -3.61 5.57 8.18
N ILE A 33 -3.66 6.62 7.36
CA ILE A 33 -2.70 7.73 7.37
C ILE A 33 -2.79 8.51 8.69
N VAL A 34 -3.99 8.96 9.06
CA VAL A 34 -4.21 9.79 10.24
C VAL A 34 -3.77 9.06 11.52
N ILE A 35 -4.16 7.81 11.68
CA ILE A 35 -3.77 7.02 12.86
C ILE A 35 -2.26 6.76 12.89
N THR A 36 -1.64 6.51 11.74
CA THR A 36 -0.17 6.38 11.67
C THR A 36 0.51 7.66 12.13
N LEU A 37 0.08 8.83 11.66
CA LEU A 37 0.65 10.13 12.05
C LEU A 37 0.44 10.44 13.53
N ILE A 38 -0.72 10.10 14.10
CA ILE A 38 -1.01 10.29 15.54
C ILE A 38 -0.21 9.30 16.40
N SER A 39 -0.05 8.06 15.98
CA SER A 39 0.66 7.04 16.75
C SER A 39 2.18 7.26 16.79
N MET A 40 2.77 7.91 15.77
CA MET A 40 4.22 8.17 15.72
C MET A 40 4.75 8.90 16.96
N PRO A 41 4.26 10.11 17.31
CA PRO A 41 4.77 10.83 18.46
C PRO A 41 4.55 10.07 19.77
N LEU A 42 3.44 9.35 19.90
CA LEU A 42 3.17 8.54 21.09
C LEU A 42 4.18 7.41 21.23
N LEU A 43 4.46 6.70 20.14
CA LEU A 43 5.43 5.60 20.15
C LEU A 43 6.85 6.10 20.39
N ILE A 44 7.29 7.16 19.69
CA ILE A 44 8.65 7.68 19.86
C ILE A 44 8.88 8.14 21.31
N GLN A 45 7.88 8.76 21.95
CA GLN A 45 7.98 9.18 23.35
C GLN A 45 8.00 8.00 24.34
N SER A 46 7.24 6.94 24.04
CA SER A 46 7.11 5.80 24.96
C SER A 46 8.24 4.78 24.81
N ILE A 47 8.61 4.42 23.56
CA ILE A 47 9.59 3.35 23.30
C ILE A 47 10.92 3.84 22.74
N GLY A 48 11.08 5.15 22.55
CA GLY A 48 12.27 5.76 21.97
C GLY A 48 12.37 5.58 20.45
N VAL A 49 13.37 6.24 19.86
CA VAL A 49 13.62 6.18 18.40
C VAL A 49 14.07 4.78 17.97
N ASP A 50 14.90 4.12 18.77
CA ASP A 50 15.43 2.78 18.52
C ASP A 50 14.30 1.75 18.49
N GLY A 51 13.46 1.74 19.53
CA GLY A 51 12.29 0.86 19.60
C GLY A 51 11.31 1.12 18.45
N PHE A 52 11.08 2.38 18.09
CA PHE A 52 10.27 2.75 16.94
C PHE A 52 10.85 2.21 15.62
N GLY A 53 12.19 2.25 15.45
CA GLY A 53 12.88 1.70 14.30
C GLY A 53 12.68 0.19 14.16
N LEU A 54 12.90 -0.56 15.25
CA LEU A 54 12.73 -2.02 15.27
C LEU A 54 11.27 -2.47 15.06
N VAL A 55 10.30 -1.73 15.62
CA VAL A 55 8.87 -1.96 15.39
C VAL A 55 8.52 -1.78 13.89
N ASN A 56 9.00 -0.69 13.26
CA ASN A 56 8.76 -0.46 11.83
C ASN A 56 9.50 -1.46 10.94
N LEU A 57 10.72 -1.86 11.30
CA LEU A 57 11.44 -2.92 10.60
C LEU A 57 10.67 -4.24 10.64
N SER A 58 10.20 -4.65 11.82
CA SER A 58 9.36 -5.83 11.98
C SER A 58 8.07 -5.72 11.15
N LEU A 59 7.45 -4.55 11.14
CA LEU A 59 6.27 -4.29 10.32
C LEU A 59 6.58 -4.40 8.82
N SER A 60 7.75 -3.95 8.35
CA SER A 60 8.17 -4.09 6.95
C SER A 60 8.33 -5.57 6.55
N VAL A 61 8.92 -6.41 7.42
CA VAL A 61 9.00 -7.85 7.21
C VAL A 61 7.59 -8.48 7.11
N ILE A 62 6.69 -8.11 8.03
CA ILE A 62 5.30 -8.59 8.01
C ILE A 62 4.55 -8.13 6.75
N ILE A 63 4.75 -6.89 6.28
CA ILE A 63 4.12 -6.40 5.04
C ILE A 63 4.56 -7.25 3.83
N LEU A 64 5.84 -7.63 3.75
CA LEU A 64 6.31 -8.54 2.69
C LEU A 64 5.72 -9.96 2.87
N ALA A 65 5.65 -10.48 4.09
CA ALA A 65 5.01 -11.77 4.35
C ALA A 65 3.50 -11.76 4.04
N ASN A 66 2.82 -10.62 4.22
CA ASN A 66 1.40 -10.45 3.86
C ASN A 66 1.13 -10.58 2.36
N ILE A 67 2.14 -10.44 1.49
CA ILE A 67 1.99 -10.74 0.05
C ILE A 67 1.66 -12.23 -0.14
N MET A 68 2.30 -13.10 0.64
CA MET A 68 1.98 -14.53 0.64
C MET A 68 0.56 -14.79 1.14
N VAL A 69 0.14 -14.10 2.21
CA VAL A 69 -1.20 -14.23 2.79
C VAL A 69 -2.27 -13.76 1.81
N GLY A 70 -2.04 -12.63 1.17
CA GLY A 70 -2.97 -12.06 0.17
C GLY A 70 -3.12 -12.90 -1.09
N PHE A 71 -2.05 -13.54 -1.54
CA PHE A 71 -1.93 -14.46 -2.68
C PHE A 71 -2.76 -14.09 -3.92
N GLY A 72 -2.92 -12.82 -4.22
CA GLY A 72 -3.71 -12.33 -5.35
C GLY A 72 -5.23 -12.23 -5.11
N TYR A 73 -5.75 -12.74 -3.98
CA TYR A 73 -7.17 -12.70 -3.66
C TYR A 73 -7.76 -11.30 -3.51
N ASN A 74 -6.95 -10.29 -3.30
CA ASN A 74 -7.38 -8.89 -3.28
C ASN A 74 -7.90 -8.40 -4.65
N LEU A 75 -7.54 -9.10 -5.74
CA LEU A 75 -8.00 -8.80 -7.10
C LEU A 75 -9.03 -9.83 -7.59
N SER A 76 -8.78 -11.12 -7.39
CA SER A 76 -9.70 -12.19 -7.82
C SER A 76 -10.94 -12.28 -6.95
N GLY A 77 -10.82 -12.11 -5.63
CA GLY A 77 -11.93 -12.25 -4.69
C GLY A 77 -13.12 -11.33 -4.97
N PRO A 78 -12.92 -10.00 -5.15
CA PRO A 78 -14.03 -9.10 -5.49
C PRO A 78 -14.73 -9.49 -6.78
N ARG A 79 -14.00 -9.96 -7.79
CA ARG A 79 -14.55 -10.41 -9.06
C ARG A 79 -15.45 -11.64 -8.88
N GLU A 80 -14.96 -12.66 -8.19
CA GLU A 80 -15.72 -13.90 -7.94
C GLU A 80 -17.00 -13.63 -7.14
N VAL A 81 -16.91 -12.80 -6.10
CA VAL A 81 -18.08 -12.38 -5.32
C VAL A 81 -19.08 -11.60 -6.17
N ALA A 82 -18.62 -10.68 -7.01
CA ALA A 82 -19.49 -9.88 -7.87
C ALA A 82 -20.26 -10.74 -8.90
N LEU A 83 -19.61 -11.79 -9.43
CA LEU A 83 -20.25 -12.71 -10.37
C LEU A 83 -21.34 -13.59 -9.72
N HIS A 84 -21.24 -13.86 -8.42
CA HIS A 84 -22.12 -14.79 -7.71
C HIS A 84 -22.93 -14.13 -6.57
N GLN A 85 -23.14 -12.79 -6.60
CA GLN A 85 -23.78 -12.06 -5.48
C GLN A 85 -25.17 -12.57 -5.09
N ASN A 86 -25.90 -13.22 -5.99
CA ASN A 86 -27.26 -13.73 -5.76
C ASN A 86 -27.30 -15.21 -5.38
N ASP A 87 -26.14 -15.89 -5.36
CA ASP A 87 -26.02 -17.32 -5.05
C ASP A 87 -25.28 -17.51 -3.71
N LYS A 88 -26.07 -17.67 -2.62
CA LYS A 88 -25.52 -17.82 -1.27
C LYS A 88 -24.69 -19.10 -1.09
N GLU A 89 -25.01 -20.16 -1.82
CA GLU A 89 -24.27 -21.42 -1.74
C GLU A 89 -22.89 -21.26 -2.39
N MET A 90 -22.85 -20.71 -3.60
CA MET A 90 -21.58 -20.42 -4.29
C MET A 90 -20.74 -19.41 -3.53
N LEU A 91 -21.35 -18.33 -2.99
CA LEU A 91 -20.66 -17.38 -2.12
C LEU A 91 -20.06 -18.05 -0.88
N SER A 92 -20.78 -19.01 -0.28
CA SER A 92 -20.29 -19.75 0.89
C SER A 92 -19.04 -20.57 0.55
N HIS A 93 -19.00 -21.19 -0.64
CA HIS A 93 -17.81 -21.89 -1.13
C HIS A 93 -16.67 -20.95 -1.43
N ILE A 94 -16.92 -19.82 -2.10
CA ILE A 94 -15.90 -18.80 -2.42
C ILE A 94 -15.29 -18.23 -1.13
N VAL A 95 -16.13 -17.80 -0.17
CA VAL A 95 -15.68 -17.22 1.10
C VAL A 95 -14.87 -18.23 1.89
N SER A 96 -15.34 -19.46 2.00
CA SER A 96 -14.62 -20.53 2.70
C SER A 96 -13.26 -20.77 2.05
N ASN A 97 -13.22 -20.94 0.73
CA ASN A 97 -11.99 -21.23 0.02
C ASN A 97 -10.95 -20.10 0.19
N ILE A 98 -11.35 -18.85 0.04
CA ILE A 98 -10.43 -17.70 0.18
C ILE A 98 -9.93 -17.55 1.62
N VAL A 99 -10.82 -17.59 2.62
CA VAL A 99 -10.43 -17.44 4.03
C VAL A 99 -9.50 -18.58 4.46
N PHE A 100 -9.84 -19.82 4.15
CA PHE A 100 -8.98 -20.97 4.50
C PHE A 100 -7.64 -20.93 3.75
N SER A 101 -7.61 -20.53 2.47
CA SER A 101 -6.35 -20.36 1.72
C SER A 101 -5.47 -19.28 2.37
N LYS A 102 -6.05 -18.11 2.71
CA LYS A 102 -5.32 -17.02 3.37
C LYS A 102 -4.79 -17.43 4.74
N VAL A 103 -5.58 -18.14 5.55
CA VAL A 103 -5.14 -18.67 6.85
C VAL A 103 -4.02 -19.68 6.69
N LEU A 104 -4.11 -20.59 5.70
CA LEU A 104 -3.03 -21.53 5.40
C LEU A 104 -1.74 -20.80 5.01
N MET A 105 -1.83 -19.78 4.17
CA MET A 105 -0.67 -18.96 3.79
C MET A 105 -0.10 -18.17 4.98
N ALA A 106 -0.95 -17.68 5.90
CA ALA A 106 -0.51 -17.04 7.14
C ALA A 106 0.25 -18.03 8.06
N LEU A 107 -0.21 -19.27 8.16
CA LEU A 107 0.50 -20.32 8.89
C LEU A 107 1.85 -20.66 8.26
N LEU A 108 1.92 -20.76 6.94
CA LEU A 108 3.18 -21.01 6.22
C LEU A 108 4.16 -19.84 6.37
N ALA A 109 3.68 -18.60 6.25
CA ALA A 109 4.49 -17.41 6.46
C ALA A 109 4.99 -17.32 7.92
N THR A 110 4.14 -17.64 8.88
CA THR A 110 4.51 -17.72 10.32
C THR A 110 5.60 -18.77 10.53
N LEU A 111 5.44 -19.98 9.96
CA LEU A 111 6.45 -21.03 10.06
C LEU A 111 7.78 -20.56 9.46
N GLY A 112 7.76 -19.89 8.31
CA GLY A 112 8.95 -19.31 7.69
C GLY A 112 9.65 -18.30 8.60
N ILE A 113 8.91 -17.39 9.24
CA ILE A 113 9.45 -16.42 10.20
C ILE A 113 10.04 -17.13 11.43
N VAL A 114 9.34 -18.13 11.99
CA VAL A 114 9.83 -18.89 13.15
C VAL A 114 11.12 -19.66 12.80
N VAL A 115 11.19 -20.27 11.63
CA VAL A 115 12.41 -20.95 11.16
C VAL A 115 13.55 -19.94 10.94
N ALA A 116 13.28 -18.78 10.39
CA ALA A 116 14.28 -17.73 10.23
C ALA A 116 14.83 -17.23 11.58
N ILE A 117 13.98 -17.04 12.57
CA ILE A 117 14.38 -16.59 13.91
C ILE A 117 15.17 -17.68 14.64
N PHE A 118 14.59 -18.86 14.83
CA PHE A 118 15.14 -19.90 15.71
C PHE A 118 16.05 -20.89 14.99
N GLY A 119 15.81 -21.17 13.69
CA GLY A 119 16.61 -22.09 12.90
C GLY A 119 17.86 -21.43 12.30
N LEU A 120 17.71 -20.23 11.74
CA LEU A 120 18.81 -19.52 11.08
C LEU A 120 19.44 -18.44 11.95
N ASN A 121 18.95 -18.24 13.18
CA ASN A 121 19.39 -17.19 14.10
C ASN A 121 19.37 -15.77 13.50
N MET A 122 18.45 -15.52 12.57
CA MET A 122 18.23 -14.20 11.98
C MET A 122 17.43 -13.32 12.95
N PHE A 123 17.52 -12.00 12.74
CA PHE A 123 16.66 -11.02 13.43
C PHE A 123 16.82 -10.97 14.97
N ARG A 124 17.98 -11.35 15.52
CA ARG A 124 18.22 -11.46 16.97
C ARG A 124 17.85 -10.20 17.74
N GLU A 125 18.16 -9.03 17.19
CA GLU A 125 17.95 -7.74 17.85
C GLU A 125 16.46 -7.40 18.04
N TYR A 126 15.58 -7.90 17.14
CA TYR A 126 14.13 -7.64 17.20
C TYR A 126 13.28 -8.89 17.07
N GLN A 127 13.84 -10.06 17.34
CA GLN A 127 13.16 -11.36 17.22
C GLN A 127 11.80 -11.41 17.94
N TRP A 128 11.72 -10.86 19.14
CA TRP A 128 10.48 -10.84 19.92
C TRP A 128 9.45 -9.87 19.34
N ILE A 129 9.89 -8.70 18.84
CA ILE A 129 9.00 -7.75 18.17
C ILE A 129 8.43 -8.40 16.92
N LEU A 130 9.25 -9.08 16.13
CA LEU A 130 8.83 -9.76 14.91
C LEU A 130 7.89 -10.95 15.22
N LEU A 131 8.19 -11.75 16.23
CA LEU A 131 7.35 -12.87 16.64
C LEU A 131 5.94 -12.42 17.08
N PHE A 132 5.85 -11.37 17.89
CA PHE A 132 4.56 -10.79 18.29
C PHE A 132 3.85 -10.10 17.12
N SER A 133 4.59 -9.63 16.12
CA SER A 133 4.01 -9.03 14.89
C SER A 133 3.33 -10.05 13.98
N VAL A 134 3.59 -11.36 14.15
CA VAL A 134 2.97 -12.44 13.36
C VAL A 134 1.44 -12.41 13.41
N LEU A 135 0.84 -11.90 14.49
CA LEU A 135 -0.61 -11.77 14.61
C LEU A 135 -1.22 -10.90 13.49
N LEU A 136 -0.44 -9.99 12.91
CA LEU A 136 -0.85 -9.19 11.75
C LEU A 136 -1.10 -10.05 10.50
N LEU A 137 -0.40 -11.18 10.34
CA LEU A 137 -0.65 -12.10 9.22
C LEU A 137 -2.05 -12.73 9.33
N PHE A 138 -2.46 -13.09 10.54
CA PHE A 138 -3.81 -13.62 10.78
C PHE A 138 -4.88 -12.54 10.68
N SER A 139 -4.57 -11.31 11.10
CA SER A 139 -5.45 -10.16 10.87
C SER A 139 -5.68 -9.93 9.38
N GLU A 140 -4.62 -9.97 8.55
CA GLU A 140 -4.75 -9.87 7.08
C GLU A 140 -5.49 -11.06 6.47
N ALA A 141 -5.24 -12.29 6.97
CA ALA A 141 -5.92 -13.49 6.48
C ALA A 141 -7.44 -13.44 6.66
N THR A 142 -7.89 -12.88 7.78
CA THR A 142 -9.30 -12.79 8.15
C THR A 142 -10.01 -11.52 7.67
N LEU A 143 -9.27 -10.56 7.07
CA LEU A 143 -9.83 -9.30 6.58
C LEU A 143 -10.68 -9.53 5.32
N PRO A 144 -12.03 -9.32 5.39
CA PRO A 144 -12.94 -9.64 4.29
C PRO A 144 -13.22 -8.43 3.37
N ILE A 145 -12.22 -7.54 3.15
CA ILE A 145 -12.39 -6.35 2.31
C ILE A 145 -12.82 -6.71 0.88
N TRP A 146 -12.24 -7.77 0.31
CA TRP A 146 -12.55 -8.30 -1.01
C TRP A 146 -14.01 -8.74 -1.15
N PHE A 147 -14.61 -9.28 -0.08
CA PHE A 147 -16.01 -9.71 -0.06
C PHE A 147 -16.97 -8.51 -0.12
N PHE A 148 -16.77 -7.52 0.76
CA PHE A 148 -17.59 -6.30 0.76
C PHE A 148 -17.38 -5.44 -0.49
N GLN A 149 -16.19 -5.49 -1.09
CA GLN A 149 -15.90 -4.83 -2.36
C GLN A 149 -16.68 -5.49 -3.50
N GLY A 150 -16.72 -6.83 -3.57
CA GLY A 150 -17.48 -7.57 -4.57
C GLY A 150 -18.99 -7.39 -4.44
N LEU A 151 -19.51 -7.23 -3.22
CA LEU A 151 -20.92 -6.91 -2.96
C LEU A 151 -21.27 -5.43 -3.12
N GLU A 152 -20.30 -4.56 -3.41
CA GLU A 152 -20.46 -3.09 -3.42
C GLU A 152 -21.03 -2.52 -2.10
N LYS A 153 -20.68 -3.12 -0.95
CA LYS A 153 -21.13 -2.75 0.41
C LYS A 153 -19.96 -2.25 1.27
N MET A 154 -19.19 -1.29 0.79
CA MET A 154 -17.94 -0.82 1.43
C MET A 154 -18.15 -0.07 2.75
N LYS A 155 -19.37 0.39 3.06
CA LYS A 155 -19.65 1.18 4.28
C LYS A 155 -19.24 0.44 5.56
N LEU A 156 -19.67 -0.81 5.71
CA LEU A 156 -19.43 -1.60 6.92
C LEU A 156 -17.94 -1.84 7.16
N ILE A 157 -17.22 -2.27 6.12
CA ILE A 157 -15.78 -2.53 6.22
C ILE A 157 -14.98 -1.24 6.49
N SER A 158 -15.43 -0.09 5.97
CA SER A 158 -14.80 1.20 6.24
C SER A 158 -14.95 1.59 7.72
N ILE A 159 -16.17 1.48 8.28
CA ILE A 159 -16.43 1.75 9.69
C ILE A 159 -15.62 0.79 10.58
N ALA A 160 -15.61 -0.49 10.26
CA ALA A 160 -14.88 -1.52 10.99
C ALA A 160 -13.35 -1.24 10.97
N ASN A 161 -12.80 -0.81 9.83
CA ASN A 161 -11.39 -0.43 9.72
C ASN A 161 -11.06 0.76 10.63
N VAL A 162 -11.86 1.84 10.59
CA VAL A 162 -11.68 3.00 11.47
C VAL A 162 -11.71 2.57 12.94
N PHE A 163 -12.67 1.72 13.31
CA PHE A 163 -12.81 1.24 14.68
C PHE A 163 -11.62 0.38 15.11
N SER A 164 -11.13 -0.50 14.26
CA SER A 164 -9.90 -1.27 14.50
C SER A 164 -8.69 -0.35 14.77
N LYS A 165 -8.55 0.73 14.00
CA LYS A 165 -7.47 1.70 14.17
C LYS A 165 -7.61 2.52 15.45
N LEU A 166 -8.82 2.87 15.85
CA LEU A 166 -9.07 3.53 17.14
C LEU A 166 -8.74 2.60 18.32
N LEU A 167 -9.10 1.31 18.24
CA LEU A 167 -8.72 0.32 19.24
C LEU A 167 -7.19 0.16 19.35
N TYR A 168 -6.48 0.16 18.20
CA TYR A 168 -5.03 0.15 18.19
C TYR A 168 -4.45 1.38 18.90
N LEU A 169 -4.94 2.59 18.56
CA LEU A 169 -4.49 3.82 19.19
C LEU A 169 -4.77 3.82 20.70
N LEU A 170 -5.96 3.39 21.12
CA LEU A 170 -6.32 3.23 22.51
C LEU A 170 -5.38 2.23 23.22
N GLY A 171 -5.09 1.09 22.58
CA GLY A 171 -4.17 0.10 23.09
C GLY A 171 -2.74 0.64 23.28
N ILE A 172 -2.24 1.48 22.35
CA ILE A 172 -0.94 2.16 22.54
C ILE A 172 -0.99 3.04 23.77
N VAL A 173 -2.00 3.90 23.91
CA VAL A 173 -2.11 4.85 25.02
C VAL A 173 -2.22 4.14 26.37
N LEU A 174 -2.90 2.99 26.43
CA LEU A 174 -3.14 2.26 27.68
C LEU A 174 -1.99 1.33 28.08
N PHE A 175 -1.25 0.78 27.12
CA PHE A 175 -0.32 -0.32 27.40
C PHE A 175 1.14 -0.04 27.03
N ILE A 176 1.43 1.02 26.27
CA ILE A 176 2.80 1.27 25.79
C ILE A 176 3.37 2.53 26.45
N HIS A 177 4.23 2.33 27.46
CA HIS A 177 4.82 3.41 28.26
C HIS A 177 6.33 3.31 28.40
N THR A 178 6.92 2.12 28.12
CA THR A 178 8.35 1.86 28.32
C THR A 178 8.96 1.18 27.09
N PRO A 179 10.28 1.31 26.85
CA PRO A 179 10.97 0.69 25.71
C PRO A 179 10.79 -0.83 25.62
N ASP A 180 10.75 -1.54 26.77
CA ASP A 180 10.58 -3.00 26.81
C ASP A 180 9.23 -3.48 26.27
N GLN A 181 8.26 -2.56 26.16
CA GLN A 181 6.92 -2.84 25.64
C GLN A 181 6.84 -2.70 24.11
N SER A 182 7.92 -2.36 23.43
CA SER A 182 7.99 -2.24 21.96
C SER A 182 7.44 -3.48 21.23
N LYS A 183 7.66 -4.68 21.80
CA LYS A 183 7.16 -5.96 21.25
C LYS A 183 5.63 -6.04 21.17
N TRP A 184 4.90 -5.31 22.01
CA TRP A 184 3.44 -5.32 22.05
C TRP A 184 2.80 -4.39 21.01
N VAL A 185 3.52 -3.45 20.43
CA VAL A 185 2.97 -2.43 19.51
C VAL A 185 2.27 -3.09 18.30
N ASN A 186 3.00 -3.91 17.56
CA ASN A 186 2.45 -4.62 16.38
C ASN A 186 1.46 -5.72 16.79
N PHE A 187 1.63 -6.32 17.99
CA PHE A 187 0.67 -7.26 18.54
C PHE A 187 -0.69 -6.61 18.77
N ILE A 188 -0.72 -5.43 19.43
CA ILE A 188 -1.96 -4.68 19.68
C ILE A 188 -2.64 -4.34 18.36
N MET A 189 -1.87 -3.93 17.34
CA MET A 189 -2.40 -3.64 16.01
C MET A 189 -3.01 -4.88 15.36
N GLY A 190 -2.32 -6.03 15.46
CA GLY A 190 -2.82 -7.31 14.97
C GLY A 190 -4.04 -7.81 15.71
N ALA A 191 -4.06 -7.68 17.05
CA ALA A 191 -5.17 -8.10 17.91
C ALA A 191 -6.43 -7.26 17.64
N ALA A 192 -6.30 -5.93 17.54
CA ALA A 192 -7.40 -5.04 17.21
C ALA A 192 -7.98 -5.37 15.81
N GLY A 193 -7.09 -5.58 14.82
CA GLY A 193 -7.51 -5.97 13.48
C GLY A 193 -8.22 -7.33 13.45
N LEU A 194 -7.59 -8.34 14.06
CA LEU A 194 -8.14 -9.71 14.09
C LEU A 194 -9.51 -9.75 14.81
N GLY A 195 -9.64 -9.06 15.97
CA GLY A 195 -10.88 -8.99 16.71
C GLY A 195 -12.02 -8.39 15.87
N ILE A 196 -11.80 -7.27 15.22
CA ILE A 196 -12.80 -6.63 14.35
C ILE A 196 -13.10 -7.49 13.12
N ASN A 197 -12.09 -8.12 12.51
CA ASN A 197 -12.29 -8.99 11.36
C ASN A 197 -13.11 -10.25 11.72
N MET A 198 -12.91 -10.81 12.93
CA MET A 198 -13.74 -11.91 13.43
C MET A 198 -15.21 -11.49 13.59
N LEU A 199 -15.47 -10.28 14.08
CA LEU A 199 -16.84 -9.75 14.14
C LEU A 199 -17.46 -9.59 12.74
N LEU A 200 -16.66 -9.16 11.75
CA LEU A 200 -17.11 -9.08 10.35
C LEU A 200 -17.40 -10.46 9.74
N LEU A 201 -16.57 -11.47 10.04
CA LEU A 201 -16.83 -12.85 9.59
C LEU A 201 -18.08 -13.44 10.25
N LEU A 202 -18.32 -13.15 11.54
CA LEU A 202 -19.57 -13.52 12.22
C LEU A 202 -20.77 -12.82 11.58
N TYR A 203 -20.66 -11.54 11.24
CA TYR A 203 -21.70 -10.81 10.52
C TYR A 203 -22.01 -11.46 9.15
N ILE A 204 -20.97 -11.84 8.39
CA ILE A 204 -21.10 -12.53 7.11
C ILE A 204 -21.84 -13.86 7.33
N HIS A 205 -21.52 -14.57 8.41
CA HIS A 205 -22.13 -15.87 8.71
C HIS A 205 -23.59 -15.76 9.12
N TYR A 206 -23.90 -14.90 10.10
CA TYR A 206 -25.25 -14.84 10.72
C TYR A 206 -26.21 -13.94 9.95
N GLU A 207 -25.78 -12.75 9.55
CA GLU A 207 -26.67 -11.76 8.92
C GLU A 207 -26.78 -11.95 7.41
N LEU A 208 -25.70 -12.34 6.74
CA LEU A 208 -25.73 -12.60 5.30
C LEU A 208 -25.99 -14.07 4.97
N GLU A 209 -26.08 -14.93 6.01
CA GLU A 209 -26.37 -16.37 5.90
C GLU A 209 -25.35 -17.13 5.04
N ILE A 210 -24.10 -16.67 5.00
CA ILE A 210 -23.00 -17.33 4.29
C ILE A 210 -22.35 -18.37 5.20
N LYS A 211 -22.43 -19.64 4.81
CA LYS A 211 -21.90 -20.74 5.61
C LYS A 211 -20.42 -20.95 5.36
N PHE A 212 -19.67 -21.28 6.41
CA PHE A 212 -18.26 -21.67 6.28
C PHE A 212 -18.17 -23.19 6.17
N TYR A 213 -17.69 -23.67 5.03
CA TYR A 213 -17.43 -25.08 4.76
C TYR A 213 -15.92 -25.34 4.82
N LYS A 214 -15.53 -26.52 5.27
CA LYS A 214 -14.13 -26.96 5.17
C LYS A 214 -13.83 -27.30 3.70
N PRO A 215 -13.01 -26.53 2.98
CA PRO A 215 -12.71 -26.82 1.59
C PRO A 215 -11.86 -28.06 1.46
N LYS A 216 -12.01 -28.79 0.35
CA LYS A 216 -11.11 -29.91 0.01
C LYS A 216 -9.74 -29.37 -0.36
N PHE A 217 -8.67 -30.07 0.03
CA PHE A 217 -7.30 -29.64 -0.25
C PHE A 217 -7.04 -29.39 -1.74
N ILE A 218 -7.65 -30.19 -2.63
CA ILE A 218 -7.56 -30.02 -4.08
C ILE A 218 -8.12 -28.67 -4.53
N GLN A 219 -9.23 -28.20 -3.92
CA GLN A 219 -9.85 -26.90 -4.24
C GLN A 219 -8.97 -25.74 -3.80
N LEU A 220 -8.35 -25.84 -2.61
CA LEU A 220 -7.38 -24.85 -2.12
C LEU A 220 -6.18 -24.74 -3.08
N PHE A 221 -5.62 -25.88 -3.48
CA PHE A 221 -4.48 -25.88 -4.39
C PHE A 221 -4.81 -25.36 -5.78
N ALA A 222 -5.98 -25.69 -6.33
CA ALA A 222 -6.46 -25.14 -7.60
C ALA A 222 -6.61 -23.62 -7.54
N SER A 223 -7.24 -23.09 -6.49
CA SER A 223 -7.39 -21.67 -6.27
C SER A 223 -6.06 -20.92 -6.14
N LEU A 224 -5.08 -21.50 -5.41
CA LEU A 224 -3.73 -20.95 -5.31
C LEU A 224 -3.03 -20.94 -6.68
N LYS A 225 -3.17 -22.02 -7.47
CA LYS A 225 -2.57 -22.10 -8.81
C LYS A 225 -3.13 -21.03 -9.75
N GLU A 226 -4.43 -20.78 -9.74
CA GLU A 226 -5.09 -19.74 -10.55
C GLU A 226 -4.60 -18.32 -10.17
N ASN A 227 -4.37 -18.09 -8.90
CA ASN A 227 -3.90 -16.78 -8.39
C ASN A 227 -2.37 -16.61 -8.45
N GLY A 228 -1.61 -17.65 -8.82
CA GLY A 228 -0.15 -17.63 -8.80
C GLY A 228 0.49 -16.52 -9.64
N LEU A 229 -0.06 -16.21 -10.82
CA LEU A 229 0.45 -15.12 -11.65
C LEU A 229 0.22 -13.75 -11.02
N LEU A 230 -0.95 -13.54 -10.39
CA LEU A 230 -1.25 -12.30 -9.65
C LEU A 230 -0.34 -12.16 -8.43
N PHE A 231 -0.07 -13.25 -7.74
CA PHE A 231 0.88 -13.29 -6.63
C PHE A 231 2.29 -12.88 -7.08
N LEU A 232 2.82 -13.46 -8.16
CA LEU A 232 4.13 -13.11 -8.72
C LEU A 232 4.22 -11.65 -9.14
N SER A 233 3.15 -11.08 -9.70
CA SER A 233 3.10 -9.66 -10.07
C SER A 233 3.18 -8.76 -8.83
N ASN A 234 2.51 -9.14 -7.74
CA ASN A 234 2.49 -8.37 -6.51
C ASN A 234 3.83 -8.39 -5.77
N ILE A 235 4.55 -9.53 -5.78
CA ILE A 235 5.86 -9.65 -5.11
C ILE A 235 6.81 -8.54 -5.55
N ALA A 236 7.05 -8.41 -6.86
CA ALA A 236 8.03 -7.45 -7.38
C ALA A 236 7.67 -6.00 -6.99
N THR A 237 6.40 -5.63 -7.11
CA THR A 237 5.93 -4.29 -6.76
C THR A 237 6.08 -4.01 -5.27
N HIS A 238 5.64 -4.93 -4.41
CA HIS A 238 5.66 -4.72 -2.96
C HIS A 238 7.08 -4.71 -2.38
N ILE A 239 7.98 -5.56 -2.87
CA ILE A 239 9.39 -5.53 -2.44
C ILE A 239 10.03 -4.21 -2.84
N SER A 240 9.78 -3.72 -4.08
CA SER A 240 10.32 -2.45 -4.54
C SER A 240 9.81 -1.25 -3.73
N VAL A 241 8.60 -1.32 -3.18
CA VAL A 241 8.01 -0.22 -2.40
C VAL A 241 8.35 -0.30 -0.91
N ASN A 242 8.36 -1.51 -0.32
CA ASN A 242 8.44 -1.69 1.13
C ASN A 242 9.74 -2.37 1.60
N GLY A 243 10.61 -2.79 0.68
CA GLY A 243 11.84 -3.51 1.01
C GLY A 243 12.99 -2.62 1.50
N GLY A 244 12.90 -1.30 1.33
CA GLY A 244 13.99 -0.37 1.61
C GLY A 244 14.51 -0.47 3.05
N LEU A 245 13.62 -0.41 4.04
CA LEU A 245 14.01 -0.48 5.45
C LEU A 245 14.66 -1.82 5.82
N ILE A 246 14.24 -2.91 5.18
CA ILE A 246 14.87 -4.23 5.38
C ILE A 246 16.29 -4.23 4.81
N VAL A 247 16.51 -3.63 3.63
CA VAL A 247 17.86 -3.47 3.07
C VAL A 247 18.75 -2.66 4.01
N LEU A 248 18.23 -1.55 4.54
CA LEU A 248 18.99 -0.70 5.48
C LEU A 248 19.36 -1.44 6.76
N SER A 249 18.51 -2.34 7.25
CA SER A 249 18.75 -3.06 8.50
C SER A 249 19.99 -3.94 8.52
N PHE A 250 20.54 -4.29 7.36
CA PHE A 250 21.80 -5.03 7.27
C PHE A 250 23.05 -4.16 7.58
N PHE A 251 22.91 -2.83 7.56
CA PHE A 251 24.03 -1.90 7.60
C PHE A 251 23.89 -0.79 8.64
N ALA A 252 22.73 -0.65 9.26
CA ALA A 252 22.41 0.49 10.14
C ALA A 252 21.97 0.04 11.52
N SER A 253 22.23 0.89 12.51
CA SER A 253 21.77 0.69 13.90
C SER A 253 20.25 0.88 14.04
N ALA A 254 19.68 0.40 15.16
CA ALA A 254 18.27 0.61 15.48
C ALA A 254 17.88 2.10 15.52
N ALA A 255 18.76 2.97 16.02
CA ALA A 255 18.56 4.42 16.00
C ALA A 255 18.42 4.97 14.58
N THR A 256 19.35 4.61 13.68
CA THR A 256 19.28 5.02 12.27
C THR A 256 18.03 4.49 11.57
N LEU A 257 17.63 3.24 11.85
CA LEU A 257 16.38 2.67 11.34
C LEU A 257 15.16 3.47 11.82
N GLY A 258 15.16 3.89 13.08
CA GLY A 258 14.10 4.71 13.65
C GLY A 258 14.02 6.09 13.01
N MET A 259 15.15 6.76 12.87
CA MET A 259 15.25 8.07 12.23
C MET A 259 14.84 8.02 10.75
N PHE A 260 15.24 6.96 10.03
CA PHE A 260 14.85 6.73 8.64
C PHE A 260 13.37 6.40 8.52
N SER A 261 12.84 5.49 9.35
CA SER A 261 11.42 5.08 9.35
C SER A 261 10.48 6.26 9.54
N LEU A 262 10.84 7.23 10.40
CA LEU A 262 10.05 8.44 10.60
C LEU A 262 9.91 9.24 9.29
N ALA A 263 11.02 9.49 8.60
CA ALA A 263 11.04 10.20 7.33
C ALA A 263 10.32 9.42 6.21
N GLU A 264 10.55 8.11 6.14
CA GLU A 264 9.94 7.22 5.15
C GLU A 264 8.41 7.19 5.30
N ARG A 265 7.87 7.11 6.52
CA ARG A 265 6.42 7.11 6.77
C ARG A 265 5.76 8.39 6.26
N ILE A 266 6.39 9.54 6.46
CA ILE A 266 5.90 10.82 5.92
C ILE A 266 5.91 10.79 4.39
N SER A 267 7.01 10.34 3.79
CA SER A 267 7.12 10.20 2.34
C SER A 267 6.07 9.25 1.75
N MET A 268 5.78 8.12 2.43
CA MET A 268 4.73 7.19 2.01
C MET A 268 3.34 7.83 2.02
N VAL A 269 3.04 8.70 3.00
CA VAL A 269 1.79 9.48 3.02
C VAL A 269 1.69 10.37 1.78
N LEU A 270 2.77 11.06 1.44
CA LEU A 270 2.81 11.94 0.27
C LEU A 270 2.70 11.14 -1.05
N ARG A 271 3.25 9.94 -1.09
CA ARG A 271 3.20 9.02 -2.24
C ARG A 271 1.78 8.52 -2.57
N VAL A 272 0.82 8.67 -1.67
CA VAL A 272 -0.59 8.38 -1.96
C VAL A 272 -1.14 9.31 -3.05
N PHE A 273 -0.65 10.55 -3.14
CA PHE A 273 -1.14 11.54 -4.10
C PHE A 273 -1.03 11.10 -5.56
N PRO A 274 0.15 10.67 -6.11
CA PRO A 274 0.24 10.15 -7.48
C PRO A 274 -0.74 9.00 -7.76
N SER A 275 -0.91 8.09 -6.82
CA SER A 275 -1.84 6.95 -6.95
C SER A 275 -3.29 7.41 -7.04
N MET A 276 -3.70 8.42 -6.25
CA MET A 276 -5.04 9.00 -6.32
C MET A 276 -5.28 9.71 -7.66
N VAL A 277 -4.27 10.41 -8.21
CA VAL A 277 -4.36 11.01 -9.54
C VAL A 277 -4.64 9.92 -10.59
N ILE A 278 -3.85 8.84 -10.62
CA ILE A 278 -4.05 7.72 -11.56
C ILE A 278 -5.47 7.17 -11.44
N LEU A 279 -5.93 6.84 -10.25
CA LEU A 279 -7.25 6.27 -10.01
C LEU A 279 -8.39 7.21 -10.45
N SER A 280 -8.22 8.53 -10.28
CA SER A 280 -9.25 9.51 -10.64
C SER A 280 -9.38 9.71 -12.15
N ILE A 281 -8.26 9.68 -12.88
CA ILE A 281 -8.26 9.97 -14.33
C ILE A 281 -8.45 8.73 -15.20
N TYR A 282 -8.06 7.53 -14.70
CA TYR A 282 -8.06 6.28 -15.45
C TYR A 282 -9.41 5.97 -16.14
N PRO A 283 -10.60 6.04 -15.49
CA PRO A 283 -11.86 5.69 -16.15
C PRO A 283 -12.19 6.60 -17.34
N ASN A 284 -11.95 7.91 -17.19
CA ASN A 284 -12.15 8.88 -18.27
C ASN A 284 -11.11 8.74 -19.38
N ALA A 285 -9.85 8.50 -19.00
CA ALA A 285 -8.77 8.25 -19.94
C ALA A 285 -9.08 7.04 -20.85
N THR A 286 -9.57 5.93 -20.28
CA THR A 286 -9.93 4.72 -21.02
C THR A 286 -11.07 4.97 -22.02
N LYS A 287 -12.09 5.76 -21.64
CA LYS A 287 -13.17 6.14 -22.55
C LYS A 287 -12.66 7.00 -23.69
N LEU A 288 -11.92 8.08 -23.38
CA LEU A 288 -11.39 9.02 -24.35
C LEU A 288 -10.44 8.34 -25.35
N LEU A 289 -9.63 7.38 -24.89
CA LEU A 289 -8.71 6.66 -25.77
C LEU A 289 -9.46 5.82 -26.84
N LYS A 290 -10.66 5.29 -26.51
CA LYS A 290 -11.51 4.57 -27.47
C LYS A 290 -12.19 5.49 -28.47
N ASP A 291 -12.55 6.71 -28.02
CA ASP A 291 -13.33 7.65 -28.84
C ASP A 291 -12.44 8.52 -29.73
N ASP A 292 -11.40 9.13 -29.17
CA ASP A 292 -10.56 10.12 -29.86
C ASP A 292 -9.20 10.26 -29.18
N LEU A 293 -8.14 9.84 -29.87
CA LEU A 293 -6.75 9.93 -29.38
C LEU A 293 -6.35 11.37 -29.04
N ARG A 294 -6.80 12.36 -29.80
CA ARG A 294 -6.47 13.77 -29.56
C ARG A 294 -7.07 14.27 -28.24
N LYS A 295 -8.34 13.94 -27.99
CA LYS A 295 -9.01 14.30 -26.73
C LYS A 295 -8.35 13.61 -25.53
N PHE A 296 -7.99 12.33 -25.71
CA PHE A 296 -7.23 11.56 -24.69
C PHE A 296 -5.91 12.25 -24.35
N VAL A 297 -5.10 12.60 -25.35
CA VAL A 297 -3.79 13.22 -25.14
C VAL A 297 -3.91 14.59 -24.46
N VAL A 298 -4.87 15.43 -24.88
CA VAL A 298 -5.12 16.73 -24.23
C VAL A 298 -5.55 16.57 -22.79
N PHE A 299 -6.45 15.64 -22.51
CA PHE A 299 -6.89 15.33 -21.15
C PHE A 299 -5.73 14.83 -20.27
N LEU A 300 -4.96 13.86 -20.79
CA LEU A 300 -3.82 13.28 -20.07
C LEU A 300 -2.73 14.32 -19.78
N ARG A 301 -2.42 15.21 -20.75
CA ARG A 301 -1.48 16.33 -20.54
C ARG A 301 -1.92 17.26 -19.42
N LYS A 302 -3.18 17.70 -19.44
CA LYS A 302 -3.72 18.58 -18.38
C LYS A 302 -3.60 17.94 -17.00
N ALA A 303 -3.99 16.67 -16.87
CA ALA A 303 -3.89 15.93 -15.62
C ALA A 303 -2.43 15.73 -15.18
N TYR A 304 -1.55 15.37 -16.12
CA TYR A 304 -0.12 15.17 -15.87
C TYR A 304 0.56 16.44 -15.37
N PHE A 305 0.50 17.54 -16.12
CA PHE A 305 1.13 18.81 -15.71
C PHE A 305 0.49 19.38 -14.45
N GLY A 306 -0.84 19.28 -14.30
CA GLY A 306 -1.52 19.67 -13.07
C GLY A 306 -1.02 18.90 -11.85
N SER A 307 -0.87 17.59 -11.97
CA SER A 307 -0.33 16.74 -10.89
C SER A 307 1.13 17.05 -10.57
N LEU A 308 1.96 17.36 -11.60
CA LEU A 308 3.35 17.75 -11.39
C LEU A 308 3.49 19.08 -10.64
N VAL A 309 2.69 20.09 -10.99
CA VAL A 309 2.71 21.37 -10.27
C VAL A 309 2.34 21.20 -8.81
N VAL A 310 1.26 20.47 -8.53
CA VAL A 310 0.82 20.20 -7.15
C VAL A 310 1.89 19.38 -6.40
N SER A 311 2.45 18.35 -7.02
CA SER A 311 3.46 17.50 -6.39
C SER A 311 4.75 18.26 -6.13
N LEU A 312 5.18 19.12 -7.05
CA LEU A 312 6.34 20.00 -6.86
C LEU A 312 6.14 20.94 -5.67
N PHE A 313 4.96 21.58 -5.60
CA PHE A 313 4.62 22.45 -4.49
C PHE A 313 4.64 21.71 -3.15
N VAL A 314 4.01 20.52 -3.08
CA VAL A 314 4.01 19.68 -1.88
C VAL A 314 5.42 19.23 -1.51
N SER A 315 6.25 18.84 -2.49
CA SER A 315 7.64 18.43 -2.25
C SER A 315 8.49 19.58 -1.70
N LEU A 316 8.39 20.77 -2.29
CA LEU A 316 9.11 21.96 -1.82
C LEU A 316 8.64 22.40 -0.43
N LEU A 317 7.34 22.35 -0.19
CA LEU A 317 6.77 22.67 1.12
C LEU A 317 7.27 21.68 2.19
N THR A 318 7.25 20.38 1.89
CA THR A 318 7.76 19.34 2.79
C THR A 318 9.25 19.50 3.03
N PHE A 319 10.05 19.79 2.01
CA PHE A 319 11.48 20.06 2.12
C PHE A 319 11.76 21.25 3.08
N ALA A 320 11.04 22.35 2.90
CA ALA A 320 11.19 23.55 3.72
C ALA A 320 10.73 23.33 5.17
N LEU A 321 9.59 22.63 5.35
CA LEU A 321 9.00 22.36 6.66
C LEU A 321 9.56 21.11 7.34
N ALA A 322 10.49 20.36 6.73
CA ALA A 322 11.02 19.12 7.27
C ALA A 322 11.48 19.23 8.75
N PRO A 323 12.22 20.26 9.20
CA PRO A 323 12.59 20.40 10.60
C PRO A 323 11.37 20.46 11.53
N TYR A 324 10.37 21.26 11.16
CA TYR A 324 9.15 21.43 11.96
C TYR A 324 8.30 20.16 12.00
N ILE A 325 8.18 19.46 10.87
CA ILE A 325 7.43 18.19 10.77
C ILE A 325 8.10 17.14 11.66
N ILE A 326 9.42 16.97 11.57
CA ILE A 326 10.16 16.01 12.38
C ILE A 326 10.04 16.37 13.86
N GLN A 327 10.24 17.63 14.23
CA GLN A 327 10.11 18.07 15.62
C GLN A 327 8.69 17.87 16.17
N LEU A 328 7.66 18.11 15.38
CA LEU A 328 6.27 17.88 15.77
C LEU A 328 5.99 16.40 16.06
N LEU A 329 6.52 15.50 15.21
CA LEU A 329 6.23 14.07 15.29
C LEU A 329 7.15 13.33 16.27
N SER A 330 8.42 13.72 16.41
CA SER A 330 9.36 13.07 17.33
C SER A 330 9.41 13.73 18.71
N LYS A 331 8.96 14.99 18.82
CA LYS A 331 9.17 15.85 20.01
C LYS A 331 10.64 16.07 20.36
N THR A 332 11.56 15.64 19.51
CA THR A 332 13.01 15.73 19.65
C THR A 332 13.65 16.27 18.39
N ASN A 333 14.88 16.75 18.51
CA ASN A 333 15.59 17.32 17.37
C ASN A 333 16.44 16.22 16.69
N LEU A 334 15.86 15.56 15.66
CA LEU A 334 16.50 14.46 14.94
C LEU A 334 17.05 14.97 13.59
N ALA A 335 18.28 15.49 13.60
CA ALA A 335 18.91 16.09 12.42
C ALA A 335 19.00 15.12 11.21
N GLU A 336 19.30 13.85 11.47
CA GLU A 336 19.35 12.83 10.41
C GLU A 336 17.97 12.59 9.79
N SER A 337 16.89 12.50 10.60
CA SER A 337 15.52 12.36 10.09
C SER A 337 15.11 13.55 9.22
N VAL A 338 15.54 14.77 9.57
CA VAL A 338 15.31 15.95 8.74
C VAL A 338 16.00 15.81 7.40
N THR A 339 17.26 15.33 7.40
CA THR A 339 18.02 15.10 6.17
C THR A 339 17.35 14.05 5.29
N TYR A 340 16.96 12.90 5.87
CA TYR A 340 16.24 11.86 5.14
C TYR A 340 14.90 12.37 4.59
N LEU A 341 14.12 13.11 5.40
CA LEU A 341 12.84 13.65 4.94
C LEU A 341 13.01 14.67 3.80
N ARG A 342 14.03 15.54 3.86
CA ARG A 342 14.33 16.48 2.78
C ARG A 342 14.60 15.76 1.46
N MET A 343 15.32 14.64 1.50
CA MET A 343 15.58 13.83 0.30
C MET A 343 14.29 13.13 -0.16
N LEU A 344 13.62 12.43 0.74
CA LEU A 344 12.42 11.66 0.42
C LEU A 344 11.20 12.54 0.08
N ALA A 345 11.23 13.84 0.37
CA ALA A 345 10.19 14.79 -0.03
C ALA A 345 9.98 14.87 -1.55
N PHE A 346 10.99 14.51 -2.35
CA PHE A 346 10.91 14.51 -3.81
C PHE A 346 10.40 13.18 -4.41
N VAL A 347 10.25 12.11 -3.62
CA VAL A 347 9.69 10.83 -4.08
C VAL A 347 8.31 11.00 -4.74
N PRO A 348 7.35 11.75 -4.17
CA PRO A 348 6.05 11.95 -4.81
C PRO A 348 6.14 12.69 -6.14
N LEU A 349 7.07 13.65 -6.28
CA LEU A 349 7.30 14.38 -7.53
C LEU A 349 7.79 13.42 -8.63
N PHE A 350 8.79 12.60 -8.32
CA PHE A 350 9.31 11.63 -9.28
C PHE A 350 8.28 10.55 -9.62
N ALA A 351 7.47 10.10 -8.65
CA ALA A 351 6.35 9.20 -8.91
C ALA A 351 5.30 9.83 -9.84
N CYS A 352 5.03 11.15 -9.71
CA CYS A 352 4.13 11.87 -10.61
C CYS A 352 4.65 11.93 -12.05
N LEU A 353 5.96 11.94 -12.27
CA LEU A 353 6.52 11.89 -13.63
C LEU A 353 6.11 10.62 -14.39
N ASN A 354 5.82 9.53 -13.66
CA ASN A 354 5.42 8.26 -14.26
C ASN A 354 3.90 8.11 -14.46
N VAL A 355 3.07 9.05 -13.98
CA VAL A 355 1.60 8.98 -14.05
C VAL A 355 1.10 8.76 -15.48
N ALA A 356 1.64 9.49 -16.46
CA ALA A 356 1.23 9.35 -17.84
C ALA A 356 1.49 7.94 -18.39
N ASN A 357 2.65 7.36 -18.11
CA ASN A 357 3.01 6.01 -18.52
C ASN A 357 2.07 4.96 -17.95
N VAL A 358 1.78 5.03 -16.67
CA VAL A 358 0.90 4.09 -15.98
C VAL A 358 -0.53 4.19 -16.51
N VAL A 359 -1.03 5.41 -16.74
CA VAL A 359 -2.38 5.61 -17.30
C VAL A 359 -2.49 5.05 -18.73
N ILE A 360 -1.45 5.19 -19.55
CA ILE A 360 -1.41 4.59 -20.90
C ILE A 360 -1.47 3.06 -20.82
N PHE A 361 -0.66 2.43 -19.93
CA PHE A 361 -0.71 0.97 -19.74
C PHE A 361 -2.10 0.49 -19.31
N LEU A 362 -2.70 1.17 -18.32
CA LEU A 362 -4.04 0.83 -17.83
C LEU A 362 -5.12 1.03 -18.89
N ALA A 363 -5.10 2.16 -19.63
CA ALA A 363 -6.09 2.46 -20.64
C ALA A 363 -6.05 1.49 -21.83
N ARG A 364 -4.89 0.89 -22.11
CA ARG A 364 -4.69 -0.15 -23.15
C ARG A 364 -4.73 -1.58 -22.60
N ASP A 365 -5.07 -1.78 -21.32
CA ASP A 365 -5.09 -3.09 -20.60
C ASP A 365 -3.79 -3.89 -20.76
N GLN A 366 -2.64 -3.22 -20.71
CA GLN A 366 -1.32 -3.83 -20.91
C GLN A 366 -0.71 -4.33 -19.61
N LYS A 367 -1.35 -5.29 -18.97
CA LYS A 367 -0.91 -5.90 -17.69
C LYS A 367 0.50 -6.52 -17.77
N GLU A 368 0.83 -7.06 -18.95
CA GLU A 368 2.16 -7.66 -19.19
C GLU A 368 3.29 -6.62 -19.08
N LEU A 369 3.08 -5.39 -19.58
CA LEU A 369 4.08 -4.33 -19.47
C LEU A 369 4.24 -3.84 -18.02
N MET A 370 3.15 -3.78 -17.27
CA MET A 370 3.19 -3.47 -15.84
C MET A 370 3.97 -4.55 -15.07
N PHE A 371 3.73 -5.83 -15.37
CA PHE A 371 4.47 -6.93 -14.79
C PHE A 371 5.98 -6.84 -15.10
N ARG A 372 6.32 -6.67 -16.39
CA ARG A 372 7.72 -6.54 -16.83
C ARG A 372 8.42 -5.34 -16.16
N SER A 373 7.76 -4.18 -16.13
CA SER A 373 8.33 -2.99 -15.49
C SER A 373 8.62 -3.19 -14.00
N SER A 374 7.73 -3.86 -13.27
CA SER A 374 7.92 -4.15 -11.83
C SER A 374 9.09 -5.09 -11.56
N TRP A 375 9.27 -6.13 -12.39
CA TRP A 375 10.40 -7.06 -12.22
C TRP A 375 11.74 -6.44 -12.60
N ILE A 376 11.81 -5.67 -13.70
CA ILE A 376 13.04 -4.94 -14.08
C ILE A 376 13.40 -3.94 -12.97
N LEU A 377 12.40 -3.24 -12.41
CA LEU A 377 12.61 -2.31 -11.32
C LEU A 377 13.15 -2.99 -10.06
N LEU A 378 12.62 -4.17 -9.70
CA LEU A 378 13.08 -4.94 -8.55
C LEU A 378 14.55 -5.35 -8.72
N LEU A 379 14.92 -5.84 -9.92
CA LEU A 379 16.30 -6.22 -10.23
C LEU A 379 17.27 -5.03 -10.19
N TYR A 380 16.80 -3.82 -10.45
CA TYR A 380 17.59 -2.59 -10.28
C TYR A 380 17.63 -2.15 -8.82
N MET A 381 16.48 -2.08 -8.15
CA MET A 381 16.33 -1.51 -6.81
C MET A 381 17.17 -2.26 -5.77
N LEU A 382 17.15 -3.60 -5.78
CA LEU A 382 17.85 -4.37 -4.77
C LEU A 382 19.36 -4.11 -4.76
N PRO A 383 20.14 -4.28 -5.86
CA PRO A 383 21.57 -4.04 -5.81
C PRO A 383 21.93 -2.56 -5.57
N VAL A 384 21.14 -1.62 -6.10
CA VAL A 384 21.41 -0.19 -5.92
C VAL A 384 21.15 0.24 -4.47
N CYS A 385 19.99 -0.12 -3.89
CA CYS A 385 19.71 0.20 -2.49
C CYS A 385 20.67 -0.53 -1.55
N PHE A 386 21.05 -1.78 -1.83
CA PHE A 386 22.01 -2.53 -1.03
C PHE A 386 23.40 -1.87 -1.07
N GLY A 387 23.91 -1.57 -2.27
CA GLY A 387 25.21 -0.93 -2.45
C GLY A 387 25.27 0.47 -1.83
N LEU A 388 24.28 1.32 -2.11
CA LEU A 388 24.24 2.67 -1.55
C LEU A 388 24.06 2.66 -0.03
N SER A 389 23.24 1.76 0.52
CA SER A 389 23.08 1.62 1.98
C SER A 389 24.37 1.13 2.65
N TYR A 390 25.11 0.23 2.01
CA TYR A 390 26.39 -0.23 2.52
C TYR A 390 27.42 0.90 2.69
N PHE A 391 27.54 1.79 1.68
CA PHE A 391 28.52 2.88 1.72
C PHE A 391 28.05 4.12 2.50
N TYR A 392 26.76 4.43 2.47
CA TYR A 392 26.23 5.72 2.96
C TYR A 392 25.07 5.59 3.95
N GLY A 393 24.75 4.36 4.43
CA GLY A 393 23.67 4.14 5.39
C GLY A 393 22.32 4.67 4.93
N GLY A 394 21.59 5.37 5.81
CA GLY A 394 20.25 5.92 5.52
C GLY A 394 20.23 6.99 4.41
N ILE A 395 21.30 7.77 4.26
CA ILE A 395 21.46 8.71 3.13
C ILE A 395 21.54 7.93 1.82
N GLY A 396 22.33 6.86 1.79
CA GLY A 396 22.44 5.97 0.64
C GLY A 396 21.11 5.35 0.24
N LEU A 397 20.33 4.85 1.20
CA LEU A 397 19.00 4.34 0.93
C LEU A 397 18.08 5.44 0.37
N SER A 398 18.13 6.67 0.90
CA SER A 398 17.31 7.78 0.40
C SER A 398 17.60 8.06 -1.09
N TYR A 399 18.89 8.09 -1.49
CA TYR A 399 19.28 8.21 -2.89
C TYR A 399 18.85 6.99 -3.71
N GLY A 400 18.97 5.78 -3.15
CA GLY A 400 18.52 4.54 -3.78
C GLY A 400 17.03 4.60 -4.13
N LEU A 401 16.19 5.00 -3.19
CA LEU A 401 14.74 5.14 -3.40
C LEU A 401 14.40 6.22 -4.44
N LEU A 402 15.08 7.37 -4.42
CA LEU A 402 14.90 8.40 -5.44
C LEU A 402 15.32 7.91 -6.84
N SER A 403 16.46 7.21 -6.92
CA SER A 403 16.94 6.63 -8.18
C SER A 403 15.96 5.55 -8.71
N THR A 404 15.30 4.81 -7.81
CA THR A 404 14.28 3.82 -8.15
C THR A 404 13.07 4.47 -8.82
N GLU A 405 12.61 5.63 -8.34
CA GLU A 405 11.52 6.38 -8.99
C GLU A 405 11.92 6.91 -10.37
N LEU A 406 13.16 7.36 -10.54
CA LEU A 406 13.66 7.75 -11.86
C LEU A 406 13.81 6.56 -12.79
N MET A 407 14.26 5.43 -12.27
CA MET A 407 14.44 4.21 -13.08
C MET A 407 13.08 3.64 -13.55
N VAL A 408 12.05 3.65 -12.72
CA VAL A 408 10.71 3.23 -13.15
C VAL A 408 10.15 4.13 -14.25
N LEU A 409 10.41 5.44 -14.18
CA LEU A 409 10.07 6.37 -15.25
C LEU A 409 10.75 5.98 -16.57
N ILE A 410 12.06 5.72 -16.53
CA ILE A 410 12.83 5.32 -17.71
C ILE A 410 12.31 4.01 -18.29
N ILE A 411 12.13 2.97 -17.45
CA ILE A 411 11.62 1.65 -17.85
C ILE A 411 10.24 1.79 -18.50
N CYS A 412 9.30 2.45 -17.82
CA CYS A 412 7.94 2.61 -18.34
C CYS A 412 7.90 3.44 -19.64
N THR A 413 8.75 4.46 -19.75
CA THR A 413 8.85 5.27 -20.97
C THR A 413 9.38 4.45 -22.16
N ILE A 414 10.44 3.65 -21.95
CA ILE A 414 10.99 2.76 -22.99
C ILE A 414 9.93 1.74 -23.43
N LEU A 415 9.26 1.07 -22.48
CA LEU A 415 8.21 0.09 -22.78
C LEU A 415 7.03 0.71 -23.52
N ASN A 416 6.62 1.92 -23.11
CA ASN A 416 5.57 2.67 -23.82
C ASN A 416 6.02 3.09 -25.22
N PHE A 417 7.27 3.52 -25.40
CA PHE A 417 7.77 3.90 -26.71
C PHE A 417 7.76 2.72 -27.67
N GLN A 418 8.09 1.52 -27.20
CA GLN A 418 8.11 0.30 -28.01
C GLN A 418 6.70 -0.18 -28.43
N LYS A 419 5.70 -0.05 -27.54
CA LYS A 419 4.37 -0.62 -27.76
C LYS A 419 3.28 0.43 -28.03
N ASN A 420 3.46 1.65 -27.57
CA ASN A 420 2.49 2.76 -27.61
C ASN A 420 3.13 4.03 -28.18
N GLY A 421 4.05 3.89 -29.14
CA GLY A 421 4.80 4.99 -29.71
C GLY A 421 3.93 6.08 -30.35
N ASP A 422 2.76 5.70 -30.86
CA ASP A 422 1.71 6.59 -31.37
C ASP A 422 1.21 7.58 -30.30
N VAL A 423 0.81 7.06 -29.16
CA VAL A 423 0.32 7.86 -28.01
C VAL A 423 1.43 8.71 -27.43
N LEU A 424 2.61 8.11 -27.23
CA LEU A 424 3.72 8.80 -26.59
C LEU A 424 4.27 9.94 -27.47
N LYS A 425 4.36 9.74 -28.77
CA LYS A 425 4.71 10.80 -29.72
C LYS A 425 3.66 11.92 -29.69
N ALA A 426 2.37 11.58 -29.79
CA ALA A 426 1.29 12.55 -29.68
C ALA A 426 1.31 13.30 -28.33
N PHE A 427 1.74 12.63 -27.24
CA PHE A 427 1.83 13.25 -25.91
C PHE A 427 2.98 14.25 -25.80
N TRP A 428 4.15 14.01 -26.37
CA TRP A 428 5.31 14.89 -26.26
C TRP A 428 5.44 15.89 -27.41
N MET A 429 4.98 15.56 -28.61
CA MET A 429 5.03 16.43 -29.80
C MET A 429 3.72 17.23 -29.93
N ASN A 430 3.73 18.33 -30.68
CA ASN A 430 2.51 19.10 -30.95
C ASN A 430 1.54 18.25 -31.79
N ILE A 431 0.29 18.17 -31.34
CA ILE A 431 -0.79 17.33 -31.94
C ILE A 431 -1.05 17.65 -33.43
N ASN A 432 -0.56 18.78 -33.91
CA ASN A 432 -0.71 19.18 -35.33
C ASN A 432 0.30 18.49 -36.28
N SER A 433 1.20 17.63 -35.75
CA SER A 433 2.21 16.91 -36.54
C SER A 433 1.96 15.38 -36.58
N VAL A 434 0.85 14.91 -36.09
CA VAL A 434 0.33 13.55 -36.17
C VAL A 434 -1.08 13.60 -36.79
#